data_53ae2a2c0028a1e55e060d22378a02cf
#
_entry.id   53ae2a2c0028a1e55e060d22378a02cf
#
_cell.length_a   1.000
_cell.length_b   1.000
_cell.length_c   1.000
_cell.angle_alpha   90.00
_cell.angle_beta   90.00
_cell.angle_gamma   90.00
#
_symmetry.space_group_name_H-M   'P 1'
#
loop_
_entity.id
_entity.type
_entity.pdbx_description
1 polymer ?
#
loop_
_entity_poly.entity_id
_entity_poly.type
_entity_poly.pdbx_seq_one_letter_code
_entity_poly.pdbx_strand_id
1 'polypeptide(L)'
;MFRFSTYSRLLKSIAFTLLVAGLTIAQAPAGSRRPAAVPADFVITPFGYFHPSCVNHLAKGDVLHTDEKSIQHANGTSTKIPECAYPHYTSDGEAITGDEPAENPPSIGHSHVETVTATTTTAYGAMDETFIVPPPPVDDDGQTLFFYFGLQDINDVVTVLQPVVGWNADFGSAWGMASWNCCVNGATNESSPLQVNSGDEIIGQIENTCGPPPHAKEACPTWNVFAIDNTLEALLDTSYATGLTATSSYGQTFNWAFSAVMEVYNIARCQDYPASSRLSFYELYLYNYKFAVINSPKWTTTVTSGLSPSCLYGGGPRTQLTLDFYP
;
A
#
# COMPACT_ATOMS: atom_id res chain seq x y z
N MET A 1 -0.32 7.24 95.81
CA MET A 1 0.93 7.45 96.55
C MET A 1 2.05 7.71 95.51
N PHE A 2 2.62 8.89 95.55
CA PHE A 2 3.90 9.34 94.96
C PHE A 2 4.27 8.99 93.54
N ARG A 3 4.33 10.02 92.59
CA ARG A 3 5.53 10.83 92.18
C ARG A 3 6.57 10.00 91.45
N PHE A 4 7.16 10.38 90.27
CA PHE A 4 7.82 11.62 89.86
C PHE A 4 7.94 11.72 88.32
N SER A 5 7.84 12.95 87.89
CA SER A 5 8.24 13.55 86.63
C SER A 5 9.71 13.29 86.21
N THR A 6 9.97 13.10 84.93
CA THR A 6 11.22 13.60 84.33
C THR A 6 11.01 13.93 82.87
N TYR A 7 11.26 15.18 82.50
CA TYR A 7 11.36 15.74 81.19
C TYR A 7 12.65 15.24 80.51
N SER A 8 12.57 14.76 79.29
CA SER A 8 13.73 14.67 78.44
C SER A 8 13.40 15.25 77.11
N ARG A 9 14.17 16.24 76.70
CA ARG A 9 14.10 16.96 75.46
C ARG A 9 14.59 16.06 74.36
N LEU A 10 13.77 15.81 73.33
CA LEU A 10 14.22 15.19 72.11
C LEU A 10 14.33 16.24 70.97
N LEU A 11 15.54 16.42 70.54
CA LEU A 11 15.87 17.17 69.32
C LEU A 11 15.12 16.56 68.11
N LYS A 12 14.37 17.38 67.41
CA LYS A 12 13.80 17.05 66.12
C LYS A 12 14.87 17.22 65.05
N SER A 13 15.45 16.14 64.62
CA SER A 13 16.21 16.09 63.36
C SER A 13 15.21 15.97 62.20
N ILE A 14 15.00 17.04 61.48
CA ILE A 14 14.25 17.03 60.19
C ILE A 14 15.20 16.52 59.16
N ALA A 15 15.07 15.25 58.80
CA ALA A 15 15.70 14.70 57.60
C ALA A 15 14.90 15.16 56.39
N PHE A 16 15.48 16.06 55.60
CA PHE A 16 14.94 16.50 54.31
C PHE A 16 15.32 15.45 53.28
N THR A 17 14.41 14.51 53.02
CA THR A 17 14.58 13.54 51.94
C THR A 17 14.23 14.25 50.64
N LEU A 18 15.24 14.67 49.87
CA LEU A 18 15.09 15.12 48.50
C LEU A 18 14.62 13.92 47.64
N LEU A 19 13.34 13.89 47.34
CA LEU A 19 12.78 13.01 46.32
C LEU A 19 13.19 13.57 44.98
N VAL A 20 14.30 13.09 44.41
CA VAL A 20 14.65 13.29 43.00
C VAL A 20 13.67 12.43 42.20
N ALA A 21 12.55 13.00 41.80
CA ALA A 21 11.70 12.40 40.79
C ALA A 21 12.51 12.39 39.50
N GLY A 22 13.16 11.27 39.22
CA GLY A 22 13.74 10.99 37.93
C GLY A 22 12.60 11.01 36.88
N LEU A 23 12.52 12.10 36.12
CA LEU A 23 11.78 12.08 34.87
C LEU A 23 12.49 11.03 33.97
N THR A 24 12.03 9.80 34.00
CA THR A 24 12.26 8.87 32.91
C THR A 24 11.54 9.44 31.72
N ILE A 25 12.26 10.18 30.88
CA ILE A 25 11.83 10.45 29.52
C ILE A 25 11.74 9.05 28.92
N ALA A 26 10.53 8.53 28.79
CA ALA A 26 10.29 7.32 28.01
C ALA A 26 10.82 7.66 26.61
N GLN A 27 12.00 7.14 26.28
CA GLN A 27 12.48 7.14 24.92
C GLN A 27 11.43 6.39 24.11
N ALA A 28 10.72 7.12 23.25
CA ALA A 28 9.86 6.46 22.28
C ALA A 28 10.72 5.40 21.56
N PRO A 29 10.18 4.20 21.36
CA PRO A 29 10.93 3.12 20.71
C PRO A 29 11.52 3.64 19.40
N ALA A 30 12.79 3.28 19.16
CA ALA A 30 13.49 3.58 17.91
C ALA A 30 12.95 2.64 16.82
N GLY A 31 11.72 2.87 16.39
CA GLY A 31 11.10 2.23 15.25
C GLY A 31 11.14 3.16 14.04
N SER A 32 10.89 2.64 12.88
CA SER A 32 10.95 3.38 11.62
C SER A 32 9.85 4.45 11.55
N ARG A 33 10.07 5.54 12.26
CA ARG A 33 9.29 6.77 12.08
C ARG A 33 9.57 7.31 10.69
N ARG A 34 8.66 8.16 10.21
CA ARG A 34 8.89 8.91 8.98
C ARG A 34 10.36 9.32 8.88
N PRO A 35 11.06 8.98 7.79
CA PRO A 35 12.46 9.34 7.62
C PRO A 35 12.66 10.85 7.74
N ALA A 36 13.74 11.29 8.37
CA ALA A 36 14.00 12.71 8.62
C ALA A 36 14.15 13.54 7.33
N ALA A 37 14.47 12.90 6.22
CA ALA A 37 14.56 13.54 4.91
C ALA A 37 13.18 13.85 4.29
N VAL A 38 12.12 13.16 4.73
CA VAL A 38 10.76 13.34 4.20
C VAL A 38 10.07 14.50 4.91
N PRO A 39 9.63 15.54 4.18
CA PRO A 39 8.89 16.65 4.78
C PRO A 39 7.62 16.20 5.50
N ALA A 40 7.25 16.95 6.55
CA ALA A 40 6.14 16.56 7.43
C ALA A 40 4.75 16.61 6.78
N ASP A 41 4.62 17.40 5.74
CA ASP A 41 3.38 17.63 4.97
C ASP A 41 3.15 16.62 3.84
N PHE A 42 4.12 15.72 3.60
CA PHE A 42 3.96 14.66 2.61
C PHE A 42 3.01 13.57 3.12
N VAL A 43 2.19 13.02 2.24
CA VAL A 43 1.28 11.91 2.52
C VAL A 43 1.90 10.58 2.10
N ILE A 44 1.46 9.52 2.72
CA ILE A 44 1.89 8.15 2.41
C ILE A 44 0.98 7.59 1.31
N THR A 45 1.57 6.99 0.30
CA THR A 45 0.89 6.28 -0.78
C THR A 45 1.52 4.91 -0.99
N PRO A 46 0.91 3.99 -1.78
CA PRO A 46 1.55 2.72 -2.13
C PRO A 46 2.81 2.84 -3.00
N PHE A 47 3.29 4.05 -3.24
CA PHE A 47 4.46 4.35 -4.07
C PHE A 47 5.48 5.23 -3.33
N GLY A 48 5.34 5.38 -2.02
CA GLY A 48 6.19 6.23 -1.22
C GLY A 48 5.48 7.47 -0.66
N TYR A 49 6.27 8.43 -0.24
CA TYR A 49 5.77 9.70 0.28
C TYR A 49 5.67 10.72 -0.84
N PHE A 50 4.47 11.25 -1.06
CA PHE A 50 4.19 12.28 -2.07
C PHE A 50 3.74 13.58 -1.40
N HIS A 51 4.06 14.72 -2.04
CA HIS A 51 3.42 15.97 -1.67
C HIS A 51 1.92 15.88 -2.00
N PRO A 52 0.99 16.35 -1.15
CA PRO A 52 -0.46 16.22 -1.38
C PRO A 52 -0.93 16.75 -2.74
N SER A 53 -0.29 17.81 -3.28
CA SER A 53 -0.63 18.33 -4.61
C SER A 53 -0.22 17.43 -5.77
N CYS A 54 0.50 16.34 -5.49
CA CYS A 54 0.94 15.35 -6.46
C CYS A 54 0.17 14.02 -6.30
N VAL A 55 -0.93 14.03 -5.55
CA VAL A 55 -1.88 12.91 -5.44
C VAL A 55 -3.20 13.36 -6.04
N ASN A 56 -3.60 12.75 -7.13
CA ASN A 56 -4.86 13.06 -7.81
C ASN A 56 -5.93 12.04 -7.42
N HIS A 57 -7.09 12.52 -7.03
CA HIS A 57 -8.25 11.68 -6.73
C HIS A 57 -9.20 11.67 -7.92
N LEU A 58 -9.47 10.49 -8.46
CA LEU A 58 -10.39 10.27 -9.57
C LEU A 58 -11.79 9.95 -9.03
N ALA A 59 -12.78 10.68 -9.49
CA ALA A 59 -14.17 10.37 -9.22
C ALA A 59 -14.65 9.19 -10.07
N LYS A 60 -15.73 8.56 -9.65
CA LYS A 60 -16.34 7.46 -10.41
C LYS A 60 -16.68 7.90 -11.84
N GLY A 61 -16.15 7.19 -12.82
CA GLY A 61 -16.34 7.46 -14.24
C GLY A 61 -15.32 8.43 -14.85
N ASP A 62 -14.36 8.92 -14.06
CA ASP A 62 -13.22 9.64 -14.58
C ASP A 62 -12.27 8.66 -15.31
N VAL A 63 -11.60 9.16 -16.35
CA VAL A 63 -10.63 8.40 -17.14
C VAL A 63 -9.27 9.11 -17.12
N LEU A 64 -8.24 8.38 -16.74
CA LEU A 64 -6.86 8.85 -16.74
C LEU A 64 -6.25 8.66 -18.13
N HIS A 65 -5.88 9.73 -18.80
CA HIS A 65 -5.10 9.71 -20.05
C HIS A 65 -3.61 9.84 -19.73
N THR A 66 -2.91 8.71 -19.71
CA THR A 66 -1.52 8.66 -19.22
C THR A 66 -0.55 9.39 -20.13
N ASP A 67 -0.67 9.23 -21.44
CA ASP A 67 0.17 9.89 -22.45
C ASP A 67 -0.18 11.36 -22.66
N GLU A 68 -1.44 11.72 -22.53
CA GLU A 68 -1.91 13.11 -22.58
C GLU A 68 -1.74 13.86 -21.24
N LYS A 69 -1.39 13.16 -20.19
CA LYS A 69 -1.21 13.72 -18.84
C LYS A 69 -2.44 14.50 -18.39
N SER A 70 -3.61 13.87 -18.48
CA SER A 70 -4.88 14.51 -18.16
C SER A 70 -5.92 13.53 -17.59
N ILE A 71 -6.87 14.08 -16.85
CA ILE A 71 -8.04 13.36 -16.36
C ILE A 71 -9.25 13.88 -17.13
N GLN A 72 -9.96 12.97 -17.82
CA GLN A 72 -11.25 13.23 -18.41
C GLN A 72 -12.32 12.89 -17.38
N HIS A 73 -13.11 13.87 -17.00
CA HIS A 73 -14.20 13.71 -16.05
C HIS A 73 -15.43 13.08 -16.69
N ALA A 74 -16.26 12.42 -15.90
CA ALA A 74 -17.49 11.78 -16.34
C ALA A 74 -18.48 12.75 -17.07
N ASN A 75 -18.38 14.06 -16.81
CA ASN A 75 -19.17 15.09 -17.50
C ASN A 75 -18.58 15.49 -18.87
N GLY A 76 -17.48 14.89 -19.31
CA GLY A 76 -16.80 15.15 -20.57
C GLY A 76 -15.78 16.31 -20.55
N THR A 77 -15.60 16.98 -19.41
CA THR A 77 -14.53 17.99 -19.27
C THR A 77 -13.19 17.28 -19.01
N SER A 78 -12.08 17.95 -19.32
CA SER A 78 -10.74 17.43 -19.04
C SER A 78 -9.92 18.40 -18.22
N THR A 79 -9.15 17.87 -17.26
CA THR A 79 -8.18 18.60 -16.45
C THR A 79 -6.80 18.05 -16.73
N LYS A 80 -5.83 18.93 -17.03
CA LYS A 80 -4.43 18.54 -17.16
C LYS A 80 -3.84 18.22 -15.78
N ILE A 81 -3.06 17.16 -15.71
CA ILE A 81 -2.24 16.84 -14.54
C ILE A 81 -0.98 17.70 -14.64
N PRO A 82 -0.77 18.64 -13.73
CA PRO A 82 0.47 19.43 -13.72
C PRO A 82 1.65 18.51 -13.41
N GLU A 83 2.82 18.87 -13.89
CA GLU A 83 4.06 18.23 -13.44
C GLU A 83 4.22 18.46 -11.92
N CYS A 84 4.48 17.37 -11.19
CA CYS A 84 4.72 17.48 -9.76
C CYS A 84 6.01 18.26 -9.52
N ALA A 85 5.90 19.39 -8.83
CA ALA A 85 7.04 20.27 -8.53
C ALA A 85 7.92 19.77 -7.37
N TYR A 86 7.55 18.65 -6.78
CA TYR A 86 8.20 18.08 -5.59
C TYR A 86 8.82 16.72 -5.92
N PRO A 87 9.96 16.36 -5.34
CA PRO A 87 10.41 14.99 -5.33
C PRO A 87 9.40 14.12 -4.55
N HIS A 88 9.31 12.86 -4.86
CA HIS A 88 8.70 11.90 -3.94
C HIS A 88 9.79 11.09 -3.24
N TYR A 89 9.45 10.39 -2.18
CA TYR A 89 10.44 9.68 -1.37
C TYR A 89 10.04 8.23 -1.19
N THR A 90 11.02 7.35 -1.19
CA THR A 90 10.83 5.95 -0.82
C THR A 90 10.43 5.82 0.66
N SER A 91 10.01 4.64 1.08
CA SER A 91 9.74 4.36 2.50
C SER A 91 10.94 4.61 3.41
N ASP A 92 12.16 4.49 2.88
CA ASP A 92 13.41 4.78 3.59
C ASP A 92 13.83 6.26 3.53
N GLY A 93 13.10 7.08 2.78
CA GLY A 93 13.36 8.52 2.66
C GLY A 93 14.39 8.91 1.61
N GLU A 94 14.68 8.03 0.66
CA GLU A 94 15.45 8.36 -0.52
C GLU A 94 14.58 9.20 -1.48
N ALA A 95 15.12 10.33 -1.92
CA ALA A 95 14.40 11.22 -2.83
C ALA A 95 14.48 10.72 -4.27
N ILE A 96 13.33 10.61 -4.92
CA ILE A 96 13.19 10.30 -6.34
C ILE A 96 12.72 11.57 -7.05
N THR A 97 13.49 12.01 -8.05
CA THR A 97 13.19 13.23 -8.81
C THR A 97 12.88 12.88 -10.27
N GLY A 98 11.81 13.46 -10.80
CA GLY A 98 11.42 13.32 -12.20
C GLY A 98 10.85 11.93 -12.53
N ASP A 99 10.80 11.66 -13.83
CA ASP A 99 10.43 10.38 -14.40
C ASP A 99 11.66 9.44 -14.41
N GLU A 100 12.35 9.29 -13.29
CA GLU A 100 13.49 8.38 -13.22
C GLU A 100 13.03 6.95 -13.54
N PRO A 101 13.70 6.25 -14.46
CA PRO A 101 13.36 4.87 -14.75
C PRO A 101 13.56 4.03 -13.48
N ALA A 102 12.59 3.18 -13.18
CA ALA A 102 12.74 2.20 -12.13
C ALA A 102 13.98 1.36 -12.38
N GLU A 103 14.55 0.88 -11.30
CA GLU A 103 15.56 -0.18 -11.36
C GLU A 103 15.01 -1.38 -12.15
N ASN A 104 15.87 -2.04 -12.90
CA ASN A 104 15.51 -3.21 -13.68
C ASN A 104 16.02 -4.49 -12.97
N PRO A 105 15.17 -5.35 -12.40
CA PRO A 105 13.71 -5.31 -12.44
C PRO A 105 13.15 -4.15 -11.61
N PRO A 106 11.97 -3.61 -12.00
CA PRO A 106 11.36 -2.54 -11.25
C PRO A 106 11.23 -2.93 -9.78
N SER A 107 11.70 -2.05 -8.90
CA SER A 107 11.49 -2.18 -7.46
C SER A 107 10.10 -1.65 -7.14
N ILE A 108 9.23 -2.46 -6.54
CA ILE A 108 7.97 -1.96 -5.99
C ILE A 108 8.28 -1.34 -4.64
N GLY A 109 8.95 -0.22 -4.64
CA GLY A 109 9.32 0.48 -3.43
C GLY A 109 10.10 -0.39 -2.43
N HIS A 110 10.26 0.11 -1.24
CA HIS A 110 10.89 -0.62 -0.14
C HIS A 110 9.81 -1.39 0.65
N SER A 111 9.18 -2.40 0.01
CA SER A 111 8.25 -3.26 0.73
C SER A 111 9.00 -4.03 1.81
N HIS A 112 8.47 -4.06 3.01
CA HIS A 112 9.06 -4.84 4.10
C HIS A 112 8.91 -6.33 3.88
N VAL A 113 7.84 -6.76 3.20
CA VAL A 113 7.64 -8.16 2.86
C VAL A 113 7.07 -8.26 1.46
N GLU A 114 7.59 -9.08 0.82
CA GLU A 114 7.46 -9.84 -0.36
C GLU A 114 6.57 -9.41 -1.47
N THR A 115 7.25 -9.35 -2.55
CA THR A 115 6.65 -9.36 -3.86
C THR A 115 6.84 -10.74 -4.45
N VAL A 116 5.77 -11.41 -4.76
CA VAL A 116 5.81 -12.59 -5.61
C VAL A 116 5.61 -12.10 -7.05
N THR A 117 6.60 -12.31 -7.91
CA THR A 117 6.62 -11.76 -9.27
C THR A 117 6.59 -12.85 -10.32
N ALA A 118 5.91 -12.56 -11.43
CA ALA A 118 6.00 -13.35 -12.64
C ALA A 118 6.26 -12.42 -13.83
N THR A 119 7.26 -12.75 -14.63
CA THR A 119 7.56 -12.04 -15.88
C THR A 119 7.25 -12.91 -17.06
N THR A 120 6.83 -12.31 -18.15
CA THR A 120 6.59 -12.98 -19.43
C THR A 120 7.16 -12.16 -20.57
N THR A 121 7.45 -12.83 -21.69
CA THR A 121 7.79 -12.16 -22.95
C THR A 121 6.57 -11.70 -23.74
N THR A 122 5.37 -12.11 -23.29
CA THR A 122 4.10 -11.72 -23.91
C THR A 122 3.29 -10.92 -22.90
N ALA A 123 2.57 -9.90 -23.38
CA ALA A 123 1.75 -9.05 -22.51
C ALA A 123 0.66 -9.85 -21.79
N TYR A 124 0.35 -9.42 -20.57
CA TYR A 124 -0.83 -9.83 -19.84
C TYR A 124 -2.07 -9.09 -20.35
N GLY A 125 -3.23 -9.72 -20.20
CA GLY A 125 -4.52 -9.13 -20.58
C GLY A 125 -5.39 -8.81 -19.37
N ALA A 126 -5.25 -9.61 -18.32
CA ALA A 126 -5.94 -9.39 -17.05
C ALA A 126 -5.23 -10.10 -15.89
N MET A 127 -5.55 -9.65 -14.68
CA MET A 127 -5.19 -10.30 -13.43
C MET A 127 -6.32 -10.10 -12.42
N ASP A 128 -6.80 -11.20 -11.86
CA ASP A 128 -7.81 -11.20 -10.80
C ASP A 128 -7.22 -11.88 -9.56
N GLU A 129 -7.53 -11.36 -8.39
CA GLU A 129 -7.11 -11.97 -7.13
C GLU A 129 -8.03 -11.59 -6.00
N THR A 130 -8.17 -12.50 -5.03
CA THR A 130 -9.02 -12.33 -3.87
C THR A 130 -8.22 -12.43 -2.58
N PHE A 131 -8.55 -11.63 -1.58
CA PHE A 131 -8.01 -11.76 -0.23
C PHE A 131 -9.00 -11.25 0.82
N ILE A 132 -8.82 -11.69 2.06
CA ILE A 132 -9.63 -11.23 3.19
C ILE A 132 -8.92 -10.08 3.88
N VAL A 133 -9.65 -8.99 4.17
CA VAL A 133 -9.15 -7.87 4.96
C VAL A 133 -8.73 -8.39 6.34
N PRO A 134 -7.46 -8.22 6.74
CA PRO A 134 -6.98 -8.76 8.00
C PRO A 134 -7.59 -8.04 9.21
N PRO A 135 -7.46 -8.59 10.43
CA PRO A 135 -7.73 -7.86 11.65
C PRO A 135 -6.94 -6.54 11.70
N PRO A 136 -7.40 -5.55 12.47
CA PRO A 136 -6.59 -4.36 12.74
C PRO A 136 -5.20 -4.74 13.30
N PRO A 137 -4.19 -3.87 13.17
CA PRO A 137 -2.95 -4.01 13.91
C PRO A 137 -3.18 -4.21 15.40
N VAL A 138 -2.27 -4.96 16.05
CA VAL A 138 -2.33 -5.18 17.51
C VAL A 138 -2.19 -3.85 18.26
N ASP A 139 -1.27 -3.02 17.78
CA ASP A 139 -1.06 -1.66 18.27
C ASP A 139 -1.25 -0.67 17.12
N ASP A 140 -1.88 0.47 17.40
CA ASP A 140 -2.08 1.55 16.44
C ASP A 140 -1.20 2.75 16.85
N ASP A 141 -0.01 2.81 16.27
CA ASP A 141 1.01 3.81 16.54
C ASP A 141 1.15 4.86 15.41
N GLY A 142 0.18 4.91 14.50
CA GLY A 142 0.20 5.77 13.34
C GLY A 142 1.00 5.20 12.17
N GLN A 143 1.18 3.89 12.14
CA GLN A 143 1.69 3.16 10.99
C GLN A 143 0.69 3.14 9.84
N THR A 144 1.20 2.98 8.62
CA THR A 144 0.38 2.73 7.43
C THR A 144 0.82 1.42 6.79
N LEU A 145 -0.15 0.58 6.44
CA LEU A 145 0.08 -0.72 5.81
C LEU A 145 -0.70 -0.77 4.51
N PHE A 146 -0.07 -1.28 3.45
CA PHE A 146 -0.73 -1.57 2.18
C PHE A 146 -0.57 -3.04 1.83
N PHE A 147 -1.65 -3.63 1.33
CA PHE A 147 -1.68 -4.97 0.77
C PHE A 147 -2.25 -4.88 -0.64
N TYR A 148 -1.54 -5.45 -1.62
CA TYR A 148 -1.94 -5.33 -3.01
C TYR A 148 -1.29 -6.36 -3.93
N PHE A 149 -1.77 -6.37 -5.13
CA PHE A 149 -1.16 -6.99 -6.30
C PHE A 149 -1.21 -6.03 -7.48
N GLY A 150 -0.58 -6.36 -8.60
CA GLY A 150 -0.61 -5.43 -9.72
C GLY A 150 0.06 -5.92 -10.99
N LEU A 151 -0.08 -5.09 -12.00
CA LEU A 151 0.58 -5.23 -13.29
C LEU A 151 1.43 -4.00 -13.58
N GLN A 152 2.59 -4.22 -14.18
CA GLN A 152 3.49 -3.16 -14.62
C GLN A 152 4.16 -3.52 -15.95
N ASP A 153 4.46 -2.52 -16.76
CA ASP A 153 5.39 -2.66 -17.86
C ASP A 153 6.82 -2.65 -17.31
N ILE A 154 7.58 -3.71 -17.57
CA ILE A 154 8.97 -3.83 -17.09
C ILE A 154 9.90 -2.76 -17.69
N ASN A 155 9.50 -2.15 -18.80
CA ASN A 155 10.29 -1.12 -19.47
C ASN A 155 9.75 0.29 -19.23
N ASP A 156 8.58 0.41 -18.65
CA ASP A 156 7.92 1.69 -18.38
C ASP A 156 7.26 1.66 -17.00
N VAL A 157 7.95 2.21 -16.03
CA VAL A 157 7.52 2.27 -14.64
C VAL A 157 6.39 3.24 -14.37
N VAL A 158 6.05 4.07 -15.34
CA VAL A 158 5.04 5.14 -15.19
C VAL A 158 3.61 4.59 -15.15
N THR A 159 3.42 3.28 -15.39
CA THR A 159 2.10 2.67 -15.53
C THR A 159 1.91 1.44 -14.66
N VAL A 160 2.02 1.60 -13.35
CA VAL A 160 1.60 0.56 -12.41
C VAL A 160 0.09 0.62 -12.23
N LEU A 161 -0.57 -0.53 -12.27
CA LEU A 161 -1.99 -0.69 -11.98
C LEU A 161 -2.16 -1.59 -10.76
N GLN A 162 -2.82 -1.08 -9.71
CA GLN A 162 -2.93 -1.76 -8.42
C GLN A 162 -4.30 -1.55 -7.79
N PRO A 163 -5.08 -2.59 -7.50
CA PRO A 163 -6.09 -2.56 -6.44
C PRO A 163 -5.38 -2.74 -5.08
N VAL A 164 -5.66 -1.86 -4.14
CA VAL A 164 -4.95 -1.76 -2.86
C VAL A 164 -5.93 -1.74 -1.70
N VAL A 165 -5.60 -2.45 -0.62
CA VAL A 165 -6.21 -2.26 0.70
C VAL A 165 -5.17 -1.67 1.64
N GLY A 166 -5.54 -0.57 2.31
CA GLY A 166 -4.67 0.18 3.19
C GLY A 166 -5.22 0.35 4.61
N TRP A 167 -4.37 0.17 5.61
CA TRP A 167 -4.64 0.60 6.99
C TRP A 167 -4.14 2.01 7.18
N ASN A 168 -4.95 2.88 7.79
CA ASN A 168 -4.58 4.27 8.11
C ASN A 168 -4.06 5.05 6.89
N ALA A 169 -4.54 4.71 5.70
CA ALA A 169 -4.24 5.40 4.45
C ALA A 169 -5.22 6.57 4.25
N ASP A 170 -6.49 6.26 3.96
CA ASP A 170 -7.54 7.24 3.65
C ASP A 170 -8.48 7.47 4.84
N PHE A 171 -8.62 6.47 5.68
CA PHE A 171 -9.48 6.46 6.85
C PHE A 171 -8.62 6.22 8.09
N GLY A 172 -8.39 7.22 8.91
CA GLY A 172 -7.55 7.07 10.11
C GLY A 172 -8.00 5.89 10.98
N SER A 173 -7.05 5.03 11.41
CA SER A 173 -7.29 3.85 12.24
C SER A 173 -8.37 2.90 11.69
N ALA A 174 -8.46 2.78 10.37
CA ALA A 174 -9.41 1.92 9.67
C ALA A 174 -8.83 1.40 8.36
N TRP A 175 -9.40 0.31 7.84
CA TRP A 175 -9.10 -0.22 6.53
C TRP A 175 -9.88 0.54 5.45
N GLY A 176 -9.22 0.83 4.35
CA GLY A 176 -9.82 1.34 3.13
C GLY A 176 -9.35 0.57 1.92
N MET A 177 -10.07 0.64 0.81
CA MET A 177 -9.64 0.12 -0.48
C MET A 177 -9.73 1.20 -1.55
N ALA A 178 -8.76 1.22 -2.46
CA ALA A 178 -8.73 2.09 -3.63
C ALA A 178 -7.97 1.41 -4.77
N SER A 179 -8.19 1.91 -5.98
CA SER A 179 -7.41 1.52 -7.16
C SER A 179 -6.41 2.61 -7.48
N TRP A 180 -5.16 2.23 -7.74
CA TRP A 180 -4.04 3.16 -7.88
C TRP A 180 -3.31 3.02 -9.21
N ASN A 181 -2.76 4.13 -9.67
CA ASN A 181 -1.85 4.22 -10.79
C ASN A 181 -0.69 5.17 -10.46
N CYS A 182 0.50 4.86 -10.84
CA CYS A 182 1.70 5.71 -10.74
C CYS A 182 2.57 5.57 -12.00
N CYS A 183 3.34 6.57 -12.39
CA CYS A 183 3.29 7.95 -11.98
C CYS A 183 3.17 8.82 -13.25
N VAL A 184 2.13 9.55 -13.39
CA VAL A 184 1.89 10.43 -14.54
C VAL A 184 2.36 11.84 -14.16
N ASN A 185 3.37 12.37 -14.83
CA ASN A 185 3.98 13.66 -14.49
C ASN A 185 4.53 13.71 -13.03
N GLY A 186 5.07 12.61 -12.52
CA GLY A 186 5.54 12.54 -11.14
C GLY A 186 4.42 12.58 -10.09
N ALA A 187 3.16 12.43 -10.52
CA ALA A 187 1.99 12.40 -9.65
C ALA A 187 1.37 11.00 -9.63
N THR A 188 0.91 10.58 -8.47
CA THR A 188 0.13 9.36 -8.32
C THR A 188 -1.36 9.64 -8.44
N ASN A 189 -2.13 8.63 -8.84
CA ASN A 189 -3.57 8.74 -9.11
C ASN A 189 -4.32 7.64 -8.37
N GLU A 190 -5.38 8.02 -7.70
CA GLU A 190 -6.18 7.18 -6.83
C GLU A 190 -7.66 7.29 -7.19
N SER A 191 -8.38 6.17 -7.23
CA SER A 191 -9.85 6.19 -7.25
C SER A 191 -10.41 6.67 -5.92
N SER A 192 -11.66 7.13 -5.89
CA SER A 192 -12.31 7.48 -4.61
C SER A 192 -12.27 6.30 -3.66
N PRO A 193 -11.64 6.42 -2.48
CA PRO A 193 -11.48 5.30 -1.56
C PRO A 193 -12.81 4.88 -0.92
N LEU A 194 -12.93 3.61 -0.57
CA LEU A 194 -14.05 3.04 0.17
C LEU A 194 -13.55 2.40 1.46
N GLN A 195 -14.23 2.68 2.57
CA GLN A 195 -13.92 2.03 3.84
C GLN A 195 -14.43 0.58 3.81
N VAL A 196 -13.58 -0.35 4.31
CA VAL A 196 -13.88 -1.77 4.43
C VAL A 196 -13.62 -2.25 5.86
N ASN A 197 -14.11 -3.43 6.21
CA ASN A 197 -13.99 -3.98 7.55
C ASN A 197 -13.10 -5.22 7.57
N SER A 198 -12.52 -5.51 8.72
CA SER A 198 -11.83 -6.78 8.95
C SER A 198 -12.78 -7.95 8.68
N GLY A 199 -12.32 -8.90 7.88
CA GLY A 199 -13.10 -10.06 7.47
C GLY A 199 -13.84 -9.90 6.15
N ASP A 200 -13.92 -8.69 5.59
CA ASP A 200 -14.48 -8.47 4.26
C ASP A 200 -13.61 -9.17 3.21
N GLU A 201 -14.25 -9.76 2.21
CA GLU A 201 -13.60 -10.39 1.07
C GLU A 201 -13.46 -9.36 -0.06
N ILE A 202 -12.23 -9.07 -0.42
CA ILE A 202 -11.92 -8.11 -1.49
C ILE A 202 -11.48 -8.86 -2.74
N ILE A 203 -12.17 -8.58 -3.85
CA ILE A 203 -11.76 -8.98 -5.19
C ILE A 203 -11.10 -7.78 -5.86
N GLY A 204 -9.84 -7.93 -6.22
CA GLY A 204 -9.16 -6.98 -7.08
C GLY A 204 -9.18 -7.49 -8.52
N GLN A 205 -9.36 -6.59 -9.49
CA GLN A 205 -9.36 -6.89 -10.91
C GLN A 205 -8.60 -5.84 -11.69
N ILE A 206 -7.74 -6.31 -12.58
CA ILE A 206 -7.03 -5.49 -13.56
C ILE A 206 -7.28 -6.12 -14.91
N GLU A 207 -7.87 -5.37 -15.85
CA GLU A 207 -8.18 -5.91 -17.17
C GLU A 207 -8.06 -4.88 -18.27
N ASN A 208 -7.61 -5.32 -19.45
CA ASN A 208 -7.69 -4.50 -20.65
C ASN A 208 -9.09 -4.54 -21.26
N THR A 209 -9.50 -3.44 -21.87
CA THR A 209 -10.82 -3.32 -22.50
C THR A 209 -10.87 -3.84 -23.94
N CYS A 210 -9.74 -4.29 -24.51
CA CYS A 210 -9.69 -4.87 -25.84
C CYS A 210 -10.42 -6.21 -25.91
N GLY A 211 -10.37 -6.97 -24.81
CA GLY A 211 -11.05 -8.25 -24.72
C GLY A 211 -10.39 -9.38 -25.51
N PRO A 212 -11.06 -10.53 -25.58
CA PRO A 212 -10.54 -11.71 -26.26
C PRO A 212 -10.54 -11.55 -27.78
N PRO A 213 -9.90 -12.48 -28.54
CA PRO A 213 -9.98 -12.49 -30.00
C PRO A 213 -11.43 -12.45 -30.53
N PRO A 214 -11.71 -11.75 -31.62
CA PRO A 214 -10.74 -11.15 -32.56
C PRO A 214 -10.21 -9.76 -32.16
N HIS A 215 -10.58 -9.20 -31.04
CA HIS A 215 -10.26 -7.83 -30.63
C HIS A 215 -8.97 -7.74 -29.78
N ALA A 216 -8.43 -8.87 -29.34
CA ALA A 216 -7.24 -8.93 -28.50
C ALA A 216 -6.06 -8.15 -29.11
N LYS A 217 -5.42 -7.31 -28.29
CA LYS A 217 -4.23 -6.54 -28.64
C LYS A 217 -3.20 -6.69 -27.52
N GLU A 218 -1.94 -6.87 -27.91
CA GLU A 218 -0.83 -6.90 -26.96
C GLU A 218 -0.63 -5.54 -26.30
N ALA A 219 -0.70 -4.47 -27.07
CA ALA A 219 -0.71 -3.09 -26.59
C ALA A 219 -2.15 -2.56 -26.62
N CYS A 220 -2.93 -2.87 -25.57
CA CYS A 220 -4.29 -2.37 -25.48
C CYS A 220 -4.29 -0.92 -24.95
N PRO A 221 -5.05 0.00 -25.59
CA PRO A 221 -5.04 1.39 -25.16
C PRO A 221 -5.67 1.63 -23.78
N THR A 222 -6.67 0.85 -23.38
CA THR A 222 -7.47 1.16 -22.19
C THR A 222 -7.52 -0.01 -21.22
N TRP A 223 -7.33 0.31 -19.96
CA TRP A 223 -7.29 -0.62 -18.84
C TRP A 223 -8.16 -0.16 -17.70
N ASN A 224 -8.82 -1.10 -17.04
CA ASN A 224 -9.60 -0.90 -15.83
C ASN A 224 -8.88 -1.54 -14.64
N VAL A 225 -8.96 -0.88 -13.51
CA VAL A 225 -8.51 -1.39 -12.20
C VAL A 225 -9.66 -1.22 -11.23
N PHE A 226 -10.07 -2.31 -10.59
CA PHE A 226 -11.17 -2.31 -9.63
C PHE A 226 -10.76 -2.99 -8.34
N ALA A 227 -11.28 -2.47 -7.22
CA ALA A 227 -11.36 -3.14 -5.94
C ALA A 227 -12.84 -3.26 -5.56
N ILE A 228 -13.28 -4.47 -5.23
CA ILE A 228 -14.69 -4.81 -5.01
C ILE A 228 -14.79 -5.50 -3.65
N ASP A 229 -15.62 -4.97 -2.76
CA ASP A 229 -16.00 -5.69 -1.55
C ASP A 229 -17.13 -6.68 -1.87
N ASN A 230 -16.78 -7.96 -1.90
CA ASN A 230 -17.68 -9.06 -2.24
C ASN A 230 -18.48 -9.57 -1.03
N THR A 231 -18.14 -9.15 0.19
CA THR A 231 -18.76 -9.66 1.43
C THR A 231 -20.22 -9.27 1.56
N LEU A 232 -20.57 -8.09 1.06
CA LEU A 232 -21.88 -7.48 1.29
C LEU A 232 -22.95 -7.90 0.29
N GLU A 233 -22.83 -9.05 -0.36
CA GLU A 233 -23.79 -9.55 -1.40
C GLU A 233 -24.05 -8.53 -2.53
N ALA A 234 -23.18 -7.56 -2.67
CA ALA A 234 -23.39 -6.38 -3.48
C ALA A 234 -22.89 -6.53 -4.91
N LEU A 235 -22.74 -7.73 -5.44
CA LEU A 235 -22.40 -7.98 -6.85
C LEU A 235 -23.29 -7.24 -7.86
N LEU A 236 -24.40 -6.65 -7.38
CA LEU A 236 -25.29 -5.82 -8.17
C LEU A 236 -25.29 -4.34 -7.76
N ASP A 237 -24.62 -3.98 -6.65
CA ASP A 237 -24.54 -2.61 -6.16
C ASP A 237 -23.11 -2.06 -6.30
N THR A 238 -22.93 -1.21 -7.29
CA THR A 238 -21.64 -0.56 -7.57
C THR A 238 -21.16 0.41 -6.48
N SER A 239 -21.90 0.57 -5.38
CA SER A 239 -21.48 1.36 -4.23
C SER A 239 -20.38 0.70 -3.40
N TYR A 240 -20.19 -0.62 -3.57
CA TYR A 240 -19.16 -1.42 -2.90
C TYR A 240 -17.94 -1.72 -3.80
N ALA A 241 -17.80 -0.97 -4.87
CA ALA A 241 -16.67 -1.06 -5.78
C ALA A 241 -16.09 0.32 -6.04
N THR A 242 -14.78 0.39 -6.05
CA THR A 242 -14.03 1.57 -6.47
C THR A 242 -13.07 1.21 -7.59
N GLY A 243 -12.77 2.15 -8.46
CA GLY A 243 -11.89 1.85 -9.58
C GLY A 243 -11.50 3.07 -10.39
N LEU A 244 -10.47 2.88 -11.20
CA LEU A 244 -10.03 3.84 -12.18
C LEU A 244 -9.88 3.18 -13.56
N THR A 245 -10.02 3.99 -14.60
CA THR A 245 -9.72 3.61 -15.98
C THR A 245 -8.52 4.43 -16.45
N ALA A 246 -7.48 3.74 -16.93
CA ALA A 246 -6.30 4.37 -17.53
C ALA A 246 -6.26 4.10 -19.02
N THR A 247 -5.97 5.10 -19.83
CA THR A 247 -5.88 4.98 -21.31
C THR A 247 -4.66 5.69 -21.85
N SER A 248 -4.15 5.17 -22.98
CA SER A 248 -3.07 5.78 -23.76
C SER A 248 -3.32 5.56 -25.25
N SER A 249 -3.16 6.58 -26.07
CA SER A 249 -3.35 6.49 -27.52
C SER A 249 -2.34 5.55 -28.20
N TYR A 250 -1.20 5.32 -27.57
CA TYR A 250 -0.15 4.40 -28.05
C TYR A 250 -0.35 2.95 -27.62
N GLY A 251 -1.30 2.70 -26.72
CA GLY A 251 -1.48 1.43 -26.06
C GLY A 251 -0.60 1.28 -24.81
N GLN A 252 -0.92 0.31 -23.99
CA GLN A 252 -0.19 -0.02 -22.77
C GLN A 252 0.08 -1.53 -22.76
N THR A 253 1.32 -1.91 -22.52
CA THR A 253 1.78 -3.30 -22.53
C THR A 253 2.29 -3.68 -21.16
N PHE A 254 1.56 -4.51 -20.46
CA PHE A 254 1.95 -5.02 -19.14
C PHE A 254 2.53 -6.42 -19.27
N ASN A 255 3.75 -6.62 -18.82
CA ASN A 255 4.48 -7.88 -18.93
C ASN A 255 5.14 -8.34 -17.63
N TRP A 256 4.92 -7.61 -16.54
CA TRP A 256 5.34 -7.95 -15.21
C TRP A 256 4.14 -7.93 -14.25
N ALA A 257 3.92 -9.05 -13.58
CA ALA A 257 2.87 -9.22 -12.60
C ALA A 257 3.49 -9.47 -11.24
N PHE A 258 2.93 -8.87 -10.21
CA PHE A 258 3.31 -9.06 -8.83
C PHE A 258 2.06 -9.26 -7.97
N SER A 259 2.21 -10.01 -6.91
CA SER A 259 1.12 -10.33 -5.99
C SER A 259 1.63 -10.56 -4.58
N ALA A 260 0.72 -10.62 -3.63
CA ALA A 260 1.02 -10.77 -2.22
C ALA A 260 2.09 -9.75 -1.77
N VAL A 261 1.88 -8.50 -2.09
CA VAL A 261 2.75 -7.40 -1.68
C VAL A 261 2.25 -6.83 -0.37
N MET A 262 3.17 -6.62 0.57
CA MET A 262 2.93 -5.81 1.76
C MET A 262 3.97 -4.70 1.80
N GLU A 263 3.50 -3.48 1.68
CA GLU A 263 4.30 -2.28 1.83
C GLU A 263 3.89 -1.56 3.12
N VAL A 264 4.86 -1.12 3.89
CA VAL A 264 4.59 -0.60 5.24
C VAL A 264 5.41 0.64 5.56
N TYR A 265 4.80 1.52 6.34
CA TYR A 265 5.38 2.78 6.76
C TYR A 265 5.24 2.96 8.27
N ASN A 266 6.22 3.59 8.89
CA ASN A 266 6.24 3.94 10.31
C ASN A 266 6.11 2.74 11.27
N ILE A 267 6.59 1.57 10.87
CA ILE A 267 6.64 0.38 11.74
C ILE A 267 7.72 0.57 12.80
N ALA A 268 7.33 0.44 14.06
CA ALA A 268 8.22 0.55 15.21
C ALA A 268 8.47 -0.81 15.89
N ARG A 269 7.49 -1.70 15.83
CA ARG A 269 7.49 -3.01 16.49
C ARG A 269 6.58 -3.98 15.75
N CYS A 270 6.70 -5.26 16.04
CA CYS A 270 5.94 -6.28 15.32
C CYS A 270 4.43 -6.20 15.60
N GLN A 271 4.02 -5.65 16.74
CA GLN A 271 2.61 -5.39 17.07
C GLN A 271 1.94 -4.33 16.18
N ASP A 272 2.71 -3.58 15.40
CA ASP A 272 2.18 -2.62 14.42
C ASP A 272 1.62 -3.32 13.16
N TYR A 273 1.82 -4.65 13.05
CA TYR A 273 1.20 -5.50 12.03
C TYR A 273 -0.16 -6.02 12.46
N PRO A 274 -1.00 -6.49 11.51
CA PRO A 274 -2.29 -7.08 11.82
C PRO A 274 -2.20 -8.19 12.86
N ALA A 275 -3.24 -8.35 13.67
CA ALA A 275 -3.34 -9.38 14.71
C ALA A 275 -3.46 -10.82 14.13
N SER A 276 -3.05 -11.02 12.89
CA SER A 276 -2.92 -12.31 12.22
C SER A 276 -1.48 -12.53 11.81
N SER A 277 -1.00 -13.77 11.84
CA SER A 277 0.37 -14.09 11.44
C SER A 277 0.51 -14.35 9.94
N ARG A 278 -0.58 -14.26 9.20
CA ARG A 278 -0.60 -14.54 7.76
C ARG A 278 -1.73 -13.82 7.06
N LEU A 279 -1.44 -13.31 5.87
CA LEU A 279 -2.41 -12.91 4.86
C LEU A 279 -2.31 -13.89 3.68
N SER A 280 -3.44 -14.36 3.17
CA SER A 280 -3.51 -15.25 2.02
C SER A 280 -4.21 -14.57 0.87
N PHE A 281 -3.59 -14.63 -0.29
CA PHE A 281 -4.14 -14.24 -1.58
C PHE A 281 -4.53 -15.51 -2.33
N TYR A 282 -5.75 -15.58 -2.78
CA TYR A 282 -6.32 -16.77 -3.40
C TYR A 282 -7.15 -16.41 -4.63
N GLU A 283 -7.61 -17.41 -5.35
CA GLU A 283 -8.32 -17.21 -6.62
C GLU A 283 -7.53 -16.33 -7.60
N LEU A 284 -6.21 -16.51 -7.61
CA LEU A 284 -5.32 -15.78 -8.52
C LEU A 284 -5.46 -16.33 -9.93
N TYR A 285 -5.93 -15.51 -10.83
CA TYR A 285 -5.98 -15.77 -12.26
C TYR A 285 -5.17 -14.73 -13.01
N LEU A 286 -4.19 -15.20 -13.77
CA LEU A 286 -3.37 -14.38 -14.66
C LEU A 286 -3.67 -14.78 -16.09
N TYR A 287 -3.99 -13.81 -16.93
CA TYR A 287 -4.37 -14.02 -18.32
C TYR A 287 -3.35 -13.37 -19.25
N ASN A 288 -3.05 -14.03 -20.35
CA ASN A 288 -2.32 -13.38 -21.43
C ASN A 288 -3.22 -12.36 -22.17
N TYR A 289 -2.63 -11.56 -23.06
CA TYR A 289 -3.39 -10.54 -23.80
C TYR A 289 -4.53 -11.08 -24.68
N LYS A 290 -4.61 -12.39 -24.91
CA LYS A 290 -5.71 -13.08 -25.59
C LYS A 290 -6.77 -13.60 -24.62
N PHE A 291 -6.66 -13.27 -23.34
CA PHE A 291 -7.54 -13.74 -22.26
C PHE A 291 -7.53 -15.27 -22.07
N ALA A 292 -6.46 -15.93 -22.48
CA ALA A 292 -6.22 -17.31 -22.10
C ALA A 292 -5.52 -17.36 -20.73
N VAL A 293 -6.05 -18.18 -19.82
CA VAL A 293 -5.46 -18.38 -18.50
C VAL A 293 -4.03 -18.88 -18.61
N ILE A 294 -3.12 -18.27 -17.91
CA ILE A 294 -1.73 -18.71 -17.78
C ILE A 294 -1.69 -19.75 -16.67
N ASN A 295 -1.60 -21.01 -17.06
CA ASN A 295 -1.49 -22.09 -16.10
C ASN A 295 -0.07 -22.14 -15.51
N SER A 296 0.00 -22.14 -14.18
CA SER A 296 1.26 -22.26 -13.43
C SER A 296 2.30 -21.16 -13.75
N PRO A 297 1.97 -19.88 -13.56
CA PRO A 297 2.95 -18.81 -13.67
C PRO A 297 4.09 -19.06 -12.68
N LYS A 298 5.31 -18.68 -13.07
CA LYS A 298 6.48 -18.83 -12.21
C LYS A 298 6.58 -17.62 -11.27
N TRP A 299 6.29 -17.86 -10.03
CA TRP A 299 6.43 -16.86 -9.00
C TRP A 299 7.78 -16.98 -8.28
N THR A 300 8.40 -15.86 -8.02
CA THR A 300 9.61 -15.75 -7.20
C THR A 300 9.32 -14.85 -6.01
N THR A 301 9.69 -15.33 -4.85
CA THR A 301 9.48 -14.65 -3.59
C THR A 301 10.69 -13.81 -3.22
N THR A 302 10.49 -12.56 -2.85
CA THR A 302 11.53 -11.63 -2.41
C THR A 302 11.14 -11.00 -1.08
N VAL A 303 12.00 -11.07 -0.07
CA VAL A 303 11.86 -10.34 1.19
C VAL A 303 12.96 -9.30 1.26
N THR A 304 12.60 -8.07 1.53
CA THR A 304 13.58 -6.98 1.68
C THR A 304 14.54 -7.33 2.82
N SER A 305 15.82 -7.20 2.57
CA SER A 305 16.86 -7.50 3.58
C SER A 305 17.04 -6.34 4.55
N GLY A 306 17.48 -6.66 5.77
CA GLY A 306 17.84 -5.63 6.76
C GLY A 306 16.67 -4.94 7.44
N LEU A 307 15.49 -5.52 7.36
CA LEU A 307 14.27 -4.95 7.98
C LEU A 307 14.40 -4.80 9.49
N SER A 308 13.92 -3.67 10.00
CA SER A 308 13.87 -3.37 11.43
C SER A 308 12.50 -2.76 11.78
N PRO A 309 11.75 -3.36 12.72
CA PRO A 309 12.04 -4.57 13.48
C PRO A 309 12.03 -5.85 12.63
N SER A 310 12.75 -6.88 13.04
CA SER A 310 12.70 -8.20 12.40
C SER A 310 11.50 -8.99 12.92
N CYS A 311 10.43 -9.04 12.13
CA CYS A 311 9.16 -9.66 12.51
C CYS A 311 8.92 -11.02 11.81
N LEU A 312 9.98 -11.75 11.53
CA LEU A 312 9.95 -13.11 10.94
C LEU A 312 9.17 -13.17 9.62
N TYR A 313 9.42 -12.17 8.77
CA TYR A 313 8.76 -12.07 7.48
C TYR A 313 9.06 -13.27 6.58
N GLY A 314 8.06 -13.67 5.82
CA GLY A 314 8.15 -14.72 4.85
C GLY A 314 6.94 -14.74 3.94
N GLY A 315 6.83 -15.79 3.15
CA GLY A 315 5.71 -15.97 2.25
C GLY A 315 6.02 -16.92 1.11
N GLY A 316 5.24 -16.82 0.07
CA GLY A 316 5.51 -17.48 -1.19
C GLY A 316 4.38 -18.30 -1.75
N PRO A 317 4.59 -18.86 -2.96
CA PRO A 317 3.61 -19.68 -3.62
C PRO A 317 3.51 -21.05 -2.94
N ARG A 318 2.29 -21.35 -2.48
CA ARG A 318 1.88 -22.68 -2.00
C ARG A 318 0.64 -23.07 -2.79
N THR A 319 -0.44 -23.47 -2.14
CA THR A 319 -1.78 -23.56 -2.74
C THR A 319 -2.39 -22.18 -2.98
N GLN A 320 -1.88 -21.18 -2.29
CA GLN A 320 -2.22 -19.75 -2.35
C GLN A 320 -0.92 -18.97 -2.24
N LEU A 321 -0.92 -17.71 -2.65
CA LEU A 321 0.15 -16.80 -2.32
C LEU A 321 -0.04 -16.31 -0.88
N THR A 322 1.02 -16.31 -0.10
CA THR A 322 0.96 -15.93 1.31
C THR A 322 2.02 -14.92 1.69
N LEU A 323 1.63 -14.01 2.58
CA LEU A 323 2.53 -13.18 3.34
C LEU A 323 2.52 -13.65 4.79
N ASP A 324 3.67 -13.94 5.35
CA ASP A 324 3.84 -14.34 6.74
C ASP A 324 4.54 -13.22 7.50
N PHE A 325 4.00 -12.85 8.66
CA PHE A 325 4.58 -11.90 9.60
C PHE A 325 4.11 -12.25 11.01
N TYR A 326 4.87 -11.84 12.04
CA TYR A 326 4.57 -12.20 13.42
C TYR A 326 4.51 -10.93 14.27
N PRO A 327 3.32 -10.52 14.71
CA PRO A 327 3.11 -9.39 15.58
C PRO A 327 3.63 -9.60 17.00
#